data_693099b176ec2d661ff2f9004ac72f84
#
_entry.id   693099b176ec2d661ff2f9004ac72f84
#
_cell.length_a   1.000
_cell.length_b   1.000
_cell.length_c   1.000
_cell.angle_alpha   90.00
_cell.angle_beta   90.00
_cell.angle_gamma   90.00
#
_symmetry.space_group_name_H-M   'P 1'
#
loop_
_entity.id
_entity.type
_entity.pdbx_description
1 polymer ?
#
loop_
_entity_poly.entity_id
_entity_poly.type
_entity_poly.pdbx_seq_one_letter_code
_entity_poly.pdbx_strand_id
1 'polypeptide(L)'
;MVKYSAGLGLSLVLVFSVAICGERAQIVVAQDGSGNFRHIQDALNSIPRDNARNVIILIKKGTYHEKLYVESSFVSLVGEDRDSTRIIFAELRENWNRDHQGSDWGAAVINIDSTVTNLMLANLTVWNNYGSLHGVHGHQFCIWGEGTRIIFLNCNIGADGGDTVSLWNRSDGMYYHANCYFEGWVDYVCPRGWCYITDSRFFGHNLSASIWHDGSARKDQKFVVRYSFFDGVPGFPLARHHRDAQFYLLDCVFSEHMADRPIYSPRSPNAVPWVWGERHYFYNCHRIGGDFPWFADNLASADGSPTEDQVTAAWTFGGRWDPEKEMPSVLPQVAMPSPRNGSYDVPTDGVMLRWLPSRNAEASLVYFGPQIHPQYAGTRSGRELRPGKLNRRTRYFWRVDEITGSDTLRGPVWHFTTED
;
A
#
# COMPACT_ATOMS: atom_id res chain seq x y z
N MET A 1 -20.15 -32.84 74.11
CA MET A 1 -20.51 -32.83 72.63
C MET A 1 -20.18 -31.45 72.11
N VAL A 2 -19.05 -31.34 71.43
CA VAL A 2 -18.58 -30.09 70.87
C VAL A 2 -18.78 -30.20 69.30
N LYS A 3 -19.59 -29.32 68.73
CA LYS A 3 -19.86 -29.23 67.31
C LYS A 3 -18.78 -28.30 66.66
N TYR A 4 -17.97 -28.85 65.78
CA TYR A 4 -17.11 -28.06 64.87
C TYR A 4 -17.91 -27.68 63.63
N SER A 5 -18.01 -26.39 63.31
CA SER A 5 -18.48 -25.89 62.04
C SER A 5 -17.29 -25.60 61.16
N ALA A 6 -17.20 -26.29 60.01
CA ALA A 6 -16.22 -26.04 59.03
C ALA A 6 -16.71 -24.90 58.09
N GLY A 7 -16.01 -23.75 58.09
CA GLY A 7 -16.22 -22.68 57.12
C GLY A 7 -15.44 -22.96 55.87
N LEU A 8 -16.14 -23.13 54.73
CA LEU A 8 -15.51 -23.12 53.38
C LEU A 8 -15.18 -21.68 53.00
N GLY A 9 -13.91 -21.33 53.00
CA GLY A 9 -13.41 -20.10 52.40
C GLY A 9 -13.28 -20.27 50.87
N LEU A 10 -14.15 -19.59 50.15
CA LEU A 10 -14.06 -19.49 48.68
C LEU A 10 -13.00 -18.44 48.29
N SER A 11 -11.80 -18.88 47.96
CA SER A 11 -10.77 -18.00 47.40
C SER A 11 -11.08 -17.66 45.95
N LEU A 12 -11.52 -16.44 45.72
CA LEU A 12 -11.72 -15.88 44.37
C LEU A 12 -10.34 -15.55 43.79
N VAL A 13 -9.82 -16.40 42.89
CA VAL A 13 -8.62 -16.12 42.12
C VAL A 13 -9.01 -15.19 40.97
N LEU A 14 -8.76 -13.89 41.15
CA LEU A 14 -8.80 -12.92 40.06
C LEU A 14 -7.63 -13.20 39.12
N VAL A 15 -7.92 -13.85 37.99
CA VAL A 15 -6.98 -13.95 36.87
C VAL A 15 -6.99 -12.60 36.16
N PHE A 16 -6.05 -11.74 36.47
CA PHE A 16 -5.74 -10.58 35.64
C PHE A 16 -5.14 -11.08 34.33
N SER A 17 -5.93 -11.09 33.27
CA SER A 17 -5.41 -11.18 31.91
C SER A 17 -4.64 -9.89 31.62
N VAL A 18 -3.36 -9.87 31.90
CA VAL A 18 -2.46 -8.85 31.36
C VAL A 18 -2.42 -9.09 29.86
N ALA A 19 -3.14 -8.27 29.11
CA ALA A 19 -2.90 -8.15 27.67
C ALA A 19 -1.46 -7.65 27.52
N ILE A 20 -0.54 -8.55 27.23
CA ILE A 20 0.82 -8.20 26.85
C ILE A 20 0.69 -7.57 25.48
N CYS A 21 0.52 -6.24 25.45
CA CYS A 21 0.82 -5.45 24.27
C CYS A 21 2.33 -5.63 24.05
N GLY A 22 2.71 -6.55 23.15
CA GLY A 22 4.09 -6.85 22.88
C GLY A 22 4.80 -5.57 22.46
N GLU A 23 5.78 -5.11 23.26
CA GLU A 23 6.64 -3.99 22.90
C GLU A 23 7.22 -4.26 21.51
N ARG A 24 6.89 -3.39 20.55
CA ARG A 24 7.47 -3.43 19.21
C ARG A 24 8.92 -2.99 19.34
N ALA A 25 9.87 -3.85 18.98
CA ALA A 25 11.28 -3.46 18.93
C ALA A 25 11.42 -2.27 17.97
N GLN A 26 12.00 -1.19 18.46
CA GLN A 26 12.22 0.03 17.66
C GLN A 26 13.71 0.27 17.54
N ILE A 27 14.17 0.38 16.28
CA ILE A 27 15.54 0.72 15.91
C ILE A 27 15.50 2.09 15.25
N VAL A 28 16.46 2.95 15.56
CA VAL A 28 16.58 4.28 14.94
C VAL A 28 17.83 4.33 14.07
N VAL A 29 17.65 4.72 12.80
CA VAL A 29 18.75 5.02 11.87
C VAL A 29 18.84 6.52 11.69
N ALA A 30 20.05 7.09 11.94
CA ALA A 30 20.32 8.50 11.80
C ALA A 30 21.78 8.73 11.36
N GLN A 31 21.98 9.41 10.23
CA GLN A 31 23.33 9.64 9.65
C GLN A 31 24.24 10.47 10.56
N ASP A 32 23.67 11.34 11.39
CA ASP A 32 24.40 12.14 12.37
C ASP A 32 24.92 11.35 13.58
N GLY A 33 24.50 10.07 13.71
CA GLY A 33 24.87 9.19 14.81
C GLY A 33 23.99 9.30 16.05
N SER A 34 22.88 10.04 15.99
CA SER A 34 21.91 10.13 17.09
C SER A 34 21.02 8.87 17.23
N GLY A 35 21.07 7.95 16.26
CA GLY A 35 20.34 6.68 16.26
C GLY A 35 21.18 5.49 16.71
N ASN A 36 20.59 4.31 16.65
CA ASN A 36 21.28 3.03 16.91
C ASN A 36 22.28 2.68 15.80
N PHE A 37 21.97 3.08 14.56
CA PHE A 37 22.77 2.84 13.37
C PHE A 37 22.87 4.11 12.52
N ARG A 38 23.93 4.22 11.72
CA ARG A 38 24.09 5.30 10.72
C ARG A 38 23.58 4.88 9.33
N HIS A 39 23.59 3.58 9.05
CA HIS A 39 23.19 2.96 7.79
C HIS A 39 21.95 2.08 7.98
N ILE A 40 21.08 2.10 6.99
CA ILE A 40 19.83 1.31 7.01
C ILE A 40 20.16 -0.18 6.90
N GLN A 41 21.14 -0.53 6.06
CA GLN A 41 21.54 -1.93 5.90
C GLN A 41 22.09 -2.54 7.20
N ASP A 42 22.83 -1.78 8.01
CA ASP A 42 23.32 -2.25 9.30
C ASP A 42 22.17 -2.55 10.27
N ALA A 43 21.12 -1.71 10.25
CA ALA A 43 19.92 -1.94 11.03
C ALA A 43 19.18 -3.22 10.56
N LEU A 44 19.06 -3.44 9.26
CA LEU A 44 18.49 -4.66 8.69
C LEU A 44 19.30 -5.90 9.08
N ASN A 45 20.62 -5.84 9.01
CA ASN A 45 21.54 -6.93 9.36
C ASN A 45 21.48 -7.31 10.85
N SER A 46 21.00 -6.39 11.71
CA SER A 46 20.83 -6.67 13.14
C SER A 46 19.60 -7.52 13.47
N ILE A 47 18.70 -7.72 12.49
CA ILE A 47 17.47 -8.48 12.65
C ILE A 47 17.71 -9.93 12.19
N PRO A 48 17.45 -10.94 13.03
CA PRO A 48 17.61 -12.34 12.63
C PRO A 48 16.74 -12.71 11.42
N ARG A 49 17.23 -13.58 10.54
CA ARG A 49 16.46 -14.04 9.36
C ARG A 49 15.17 -14.77 9.73
N ASP A 50 15.13 -15.46 10.86
CA ASP A 50 13.96 -16.16 11.41
C ASP A 50 13.07 -15.26 12.28
N ASN A 51 13.20 -13.94 12.15
CA ASN A 51 12.40 -12.99 12.89
C ASN A 51 10.90 -13.21 12.65
N ALA A 52 10.13 -13.31 13.75
CA ALA A 52 8.68 -13.51 13.76
C ALA A 52 7.93 -12.41 14.52
N ARG A 53 8.58 -11.30 14.86
CA ARG A 53 8.01 -10.18 15.61
C ARG A 53 8.14 -8.89 14.83
N ASN A 54 7.14 -8.03 14.93
CA ASN A 54 7.19 -6.72 14.28
C ASN A 54 8.36 -5.88 14.81
N VAL A 55 9.29 -5.52 13.93
CA VAL A 55 10.39 -4.60 14.17
C VAL A 55 10.16 -3.34 13.36
N ILE A 56 10.23 -2.18 14.00
CA ILE A 56 10.14 -0.89 13.33
C ILE A 56 11.54 -0.29 13.27
N ILE A 57 12.02 0.00 12.07
CA ILE A 57 13.24 0.78 11.82
C ILE A 57 12.79 2.19 11.45
N LEU A 58 12.97 3.14 12.37
CA LEU A 58 12.72 4.56 12.14
C LEU A 58 13.93 5.20 11.49
N ILE A 59 13.75 5.73 10.29
CA ILE A 59 14.81 6.35 9.49
C ILE A 59 14.63 7.87 9.57
N LYS A 60 15.63 8.54 10.13
CA LYS A 60 15.65 10.01 10.24
C LYS A 60 15.78 10.66 8.86
N LYS A 61 15.36 11.93 8.75
CA LYS A 61 15.54 12.72 7.53
C LYS A 61 16.99 12.67 7.06
N GLY A 62 17.15 12.51 5.76
CA GLY A 62 18.46 12.41 5.12
C GLY A 62 18.37 11.69 3.79
N THR A 63 19.45 11.77 3.01
CA THR A 63 19.60 11.00 1.76
C THR A 63 20.59 9.86 2.01
N TYR A 64 20.07 8.64 2.02
CA TYR A 64 20.80 7.41 2.23
C TYR A 64 21.16 6.81 0.86
N HIS A 65 22.44 6.89 0.51
CA HIS A 65 22.97 6.30 -0.73
C HIS A 65 23.31 4.84 -0.48
N GLU A 66 22.29 4.01 -0.36
CA GLU A 66 22.43 2.61 0.00
C GLU A 66 21.62 1.71 -0.95
N LYS A 67 22.18 0.55 -1.25
CA LYS A 67 21.47 -0.60 -1.83
C LYS A 67 21.11 -1.53 -0.69
N LEU A 68 19.81 -1.83 -0.54
CA LEU A 68 19.31 -2.59 0.59
C LEU A 68 18.95 -4.03 0.20
N TYR A 69 19.27 -4.95 1.11
CA TYR A 69 18.89 -6.36 1.06
C TYR A 69 18.03 -6.67 2.29
N VAL A 70 16.76 -6.95 2.06
CA VAL A 70 15.82 -7.33 3.10
C VAL A 70 15.68 -8.85 3.10
N GLU A 71 16.16 -9.47 4.16
CA GLU A 71 16.21 -10.93 4.32
C GLU A 71 15.45 -11.40 5.58
N SER A 72 14.81 -10.47 6.29
CA SER A 72 14.05 -10.76 7.51
C SER A 72 12.61 -10.33 7.35
N SER A 73 11.69 -11.15 7.88
CA SER A 73 10.25 -10.91 7.89
C SER A 73 9.82 -9.98 9.03
N PHE A 74 8.59 -9.44 8.95
CA PHE A 74 7.96 -8.58 9.97
C PHE A 74 8.76 -7.30 10.24
N VAL A 75 9.31 -6.68 9.21
CA VAL A 75 10.08 -5.43 9.28
C VAL A 75 9.27 -4.28 8.69
N SER A 76 9.29 -3.14 9.38
CA SER A 76 8.75 -1.88 8.88
C SER A 76 9.86 -0.85 8.78
N LEU A 77 10.21 -0.42 7.56
CA LEU A 77 11.09 0.72 7.30
C LEU A 77 10.24 1.98 7.26
N VAL A 78 10.40 2.86 8.23
CA VAL A 78 9.54 4.03 8.41
C VAL A 78 10.36 5.30 8.37
N GLY A 79 10.15 6.13 7.35
CA GLY A 79 10.77 7.44 7.25
C GLY A 79 10.17 8.44 8.24
N GLU A 80 10.98 9.35 8.73
CA GLU A 80 10.53 10.46 9.54
C GLU A 80 9.62 11.41 8.75
N ASP A 81 9.90 11.58 7.44
CA ASP A 81 9.13 12.39 6.51
C ASP A 81 9.27 11.86 5.09
N ARG A 82 8.15 11.75 4.36
CA ARG A 82 8.10 11.10 3.04
C ARG A 82 9.08 11.68 2.03
N ASP A 83 9.17 13.00 1.96
CA ASP A 83 9.91 13.69 0.91
C ASP A 83 11.39 13.91 1.31
N SER A 84 11.69 13.93 2.60
CA SER A 84 13.01 14.22 3.16
C SER A 84 13.77 13.00 3.68
N THR A 85 13.12 11.82 3.80
CA THR A 85 13.78 10.54 4.09
C THR A 85 13.91 9.76 2.78
N ARG A 86 15.11 9.78 2.20
CA ARG A 86 15.33 9.31 0.84
C ARG A 86 16.37 8.19 0.80
N ILE A 87 16.01 7.06 0.19
CA ILE A 87 16.91 5.93 -0.12
C ILE A 87 17.17 5.96 -1.62
N ILE A 88 18.39 6.24 -2.02
CA ILE A 88 18.74 6.45 -3.43
C ILE A 88 19.93 5.59 -3.80
N PHE A 89 19.84 4.88 -4.91
CA PHE A 89 20.97 4.16 -5.50
C PHE A 89 20.83 4.14 -7.03
N ALA A 90 21.95 4.17 -7.73
CA ALA A 90 22.00 4.08 -9.19
C ALA A 90 22.39 2.67 -9.61
N GLU A 91 21.46 1.93 -10.22
CA GLU A 91 21.73 0.60 -10.77
C GLU A 91 20.97 0.38 -12.06
N LEU A 92 21.64 -0.15 -13.09
CA LEU A 92 21.03 -0.60 -14.32
C LEU A 92 20.99 -2.13 -14.34
N ARG A 93 19.80 -2.70 -14.43
CA ARG A 93 19.59 -4.16 -14.44
C ARG A 93 20.45 -4.89 -15.45
N GLU A 94 20.58 -4.35 -16.66
CA GLU A 94 21.34 -4.96 -17.73
C GLU A 94 22.84 -5.06 -17.39
N ASN A 95 23.38 -4.04 -16.72
CA ASN A 95 24.77 -4.09 -16.21
C ASN A 95 24.90 -5.10 -15.07
N TRP A 96 24.00 -5.05 -14.10
CA TRP A 96 23.98 -5.99 -12.97
C TRP A 96 23.94 -7.44 -13.47
N ASN A 97 22.99 -7.76 -14.34
CA ASN A 97 22.80 -9.14 -14.84
C ASN A 97 23.99 -9.66 -15.64
N ARG A 98 24.67 -8.81 -16.41
CA ARG A 98 25.90 -9.18 -17.13
C ARG A 98 26.97 -9.65 -16.15
N ASP A 99 27.10 -8.97 -15.03
CA ASP A 99 28.17 -9.22 -14.05
C ASP A 99 27.76 -10.29 -13.00
N HIS A 100 26.47 -10.66 -12.92
CA HIS A 100 25.89 -11.58 -11.93
C HIS A 100 25.12 -12.75 -12.57
N GLN A 101 25.57 -13.24 -13.73
CA GLN A 101 25.04 -14.45 -14.39
C GLN A 101 23.51 -14.40 -14.67
N GLY A 102 22.96 -13.23 -14.89
CA GLY A 102 21.53 -13.01 -15.18
C GLY A 102 20.62 -12.98 -13.93
N SER A 103 21.19 -12.96 -12.74
CA SER A 103 20.41 -12.84 -11.49
C SER A 103 19.90 -11.42 -11.29
N ASP A 104 18.61 -11.27 -11.00
CA ASP A 104 18.01 -9.98 -10.61
C ASP A 104 18.23 -9.64 -9.13
N TRP A 105 18.68 -10.60 -8.31
CA TRP A 105 19.00 -10.37 -6.90
C TRP A 105 20.17 -9.41 -6.73
N GLY A 106 19.91 -8.23 -6.21
CA GLY A 106 20.87 -7.14 -6.08
C GLY A 106 20.77 -6.08 -7.20
N ALA A 107 19.89 -6.26 -8.20
CA ALA A 107 19.71 -5.28 -9.28
C ALA A 107 18.82 -4.07 -8.89
N ALA A 108 18.27 -4.04 -7.69
CA ALA A 108 17.37 -2.98 -7.21
C ALA A 108 18.00 -2.10 -6.13
N VAL A 109 17.39 -0.94 -5.88
CA VAL A 109 17.71 -0.14 -4.70
C VAL A 109 17.33 -0.91 -3.43
N ILE A 110 16.13 -1.53 -3.40
CA ILE A 110 15.69 -2.42 -2.34
C ILE A 110 15.42 -3.81 -2.94
N ASN A 111 16.14 -4.80 -2.45
CA ASN A 111 16.04 -6.20 -2.83
C ASN A 111 15.37 -6.99 -1.72
N ILE A 112 14.31 -7.74 -2.03
CA ILE A 112 13.50 -8.47 -1.05
C ILE A 112 13.63 -9.97 -1.32
N ASP A 113 14.15 -10.70 -0.34
CA ASP A 113 14.33 -12.15 -0.45
C ASP A 113 12.98 -12.88 -0.55
N SER A 114 12.97 -14.02 -1.23
CA SER A 114 11.76 -14.83 -1.46
C SER A 114 11.12 -15.39 -0.18
N THR A 115 11.87 -15.49 0.90
CA THR A 115 11.38 -15.95 2.21
C THR A 115 10.71 -14.86 3.04
N VAL A 116 10.86 -13.58 2.61
CA VAL A 116 10.35 -12.43 3.36
C VAL A 116 8.84 -12.33 3.27
N THR A 117 8.22 -12.17 4.43
CA THR A 117 6.80 -11.85 4.55
C THR A 117 6.58 -10.69 5.53
N ASN A 118 5.45 -9.98 5.37
CA ASN A 118 5.08 -8.85 6.24
C ASN A 118 6.16 -7.76 6.31
N LEU A 119 6.63 -7.31 5.15
CA LEU A 119 7.50 -6.14 5.01
C LEU A 119 6.65 -4.91 4.73
N MET A 120 6.94 -3.80 5.42
CA MET A 120 6.33 -2.50 5.15
C MET A 120 7.39 -1.44 4.87
N LEU A 121 7.18 -0.67 3.82
CA LEU A 121 7.83 0.60 3.58
C LEU A 121 6.82 1.72 3.83
N ALA A 122 7.14 2.69 4.68
CA ALA A 122 6.20 3.74 5.04
C ALA A 122 6.88 5.11 5.15
N ASN A 123 6.18 6.14 4.65
CA ASN A 123 6.55 7.55 4.85
C ASN A 123 7.97 7.90 4.39
N LEU A 124 8.42 7.36 3.26
CA LEU A 124 9.77 7.59 2.72
C LEU A 124 9.78 7.61 1.19
N THR A 125 10.88 8.09 0.62
CA THR A 125 11.16 8.08 -0.82
C THR A 125 12.21 7.03 -1.15
N VAL A 126 11.96 6.20 -2.17
CA VAL A 126 12.95 5.28 -2.76
C VAL A 126 13.12 5.61 -4.23
N TRP A 127 14.37 5.77 -4.69
CA TRP A 127 14.63 6.20 -6.06
C TRP A 127 15.85 5.52 -6.68
N ASN A 128 15.68 5.00 -7.89
CA ASN A 128 16.80 4.59 -8.71
C ASN A 128 17.10 5.68 -9.74
N ASN A 129 18.20 6.41 -9.55
CA ASN A 129 18.56 7.57 -10.35
C ASN A 129 19.60 7.29 -11.44
N TYR A 130 19.74 6.04 -11.88
CA TYR A 130 20.74 5.69 -12.91
C TYR A 130 20.53 6.45 -14.22
N GLY A 131 19.29 6.60 -14.66
CA GLY A 131 18.97 7.29 -15.90
C GLY A 131 19.37 8.76 -15.89
N SER A 132 19.10 9.47 -14.80
CA SER A 132 19.50 10.88 -14.63
C SER A 132 21.01 11.05 -14.62
N LEU A 133 21.76 10.09 -14.11
CA LEU A 133 23.22 10.14 -14.06
C LEU A 133 23.90 9.76 -15.38
N HIS A 134 23.28 8.88 -16.17
CA HIS A 134 23.92 8.25 -17.31
C HIS A 134 23.20 8.46 -18.65
N GLY A 135 22.01 9.11 -18.64
CA GLY A 135 21.19 9.32 -19.85
C GLY A 135 20.65 8.04 -20.48
N VAL A 136 20.44 6.98 -19.66
CA VAL A 136 19.97 5.67 -20.12
C VAL A 136 18.70 5.29 -19.36
N HIS A 137 17.64 4.93 -20.08
CA HIS A 137 16.33 4.61 -19.50
C HIS A 137 15.96 3.12 -19.69
N GLY A 138 16.93 2.21 -19.52
CA GLY A 138 16.72 0.77 -19.49
C GLY A 138 15.96 0.32 -18.23
N HIS A 139 16.03 -0.98 -17.89
CA HIS A 139 15.37 -1.46 -16.70
C HIS A 139 16.13 -1.03 -15.42
N GLN A 140 15.43 -0.32 -14.56
CA GLN A 140 15.99 0.28 -13.35
C GLN A 140 15.07 -0.03 -12.17
N PHE A 141 15.28 -1.20 -11.56
CA PHE A 141 14.50 -1.58 -10.40
C PHE A 141 14.74 -0.60 -9.25
N CYS A 142 13.68 0.02 -8.78
CA CYS A 142 13.68 0.69 -7.48
C CYS A 142 13.48 -0.35 -6.38
N ILE A 143 12.48 -1.21 -6.57
CA ILE A 143 12.18 -2.33 -5.67
C ILE A 143 12.02 -3.60 -6.50
N TRP A 144 12.77 -4.62 -6.15
CA TRP A 144 12.64 -5.96 -6.72
C TRP A 144 12.56 -7.01 -5.61
N GLY A 145 11.74 -8.04 -5.81
CA GLY A 145 11.74 -9.17 -4.91
C GLY A 145 10.63 -10.19 -5.14
N GLU A 146 10.75 -11.30 -4.42
CA GLU A 146 9.83 -12.43 -4.48
C GLU A 146 9.15 -12.74 -3.13
N GLY A 147 9.20 -11.81 -2.17
CA GLY A 147 8.48 -11.90 -0.91
C GLY A 147 6.96 -11.83 -1.05
N THR A 148 6.23 -11.93 0.06
CA THR A 148 4.78 -11.82 0.11
C THR A 148 4.30 -10.93 1.25
N ARG A 149 3.05 -10.44 1.21
CA ARG A 149 2.48 -9.48 2.16
C ARG A 149 3.37 -8.23 2.29
N ILE A 150 3.65 -7.61 1.15
CA ILE A 150 4.46 -6.40 1.06
C ILE A 150 3.55 -5.18 1.03
N ILE A 151 3.81 -4.22 1.91
CA ILE A 151 3.03 -2.97 2.04
C ILE A 151 3.91 -1.77 1.69
N PHE A 152 3.40 -0.88 0.81
CA PHE A 152 3.91 0.47 0.68
C PHE A 152 2.84 1.44 1.13
N LEU A 153 3.18 2.32 2.08
CA LEU A 153 2.25 3.25 2.69
C LEU A 153 2.82 4.66 2.70
N ASN A 154 2.16 5.59 2.02
CA ASN A 154 2.60 6.99 1.96
C ASN A 154 4.06 7.14 1.46
N CYS A 155 4.42 6.47 0.36
CA CYS A 155 5.76 6.48 -0.22
C CYS A 155 5.82 7.17 -1.57
N ASN A 156 6.98 7.77 -1.90
CA ASN A 156 7.35 8.08 -3.27
C ASN A 156 8.31 7.00 -3.77
N ILE A 157 7.96 6.33 -4.84
CA ILE A 157 8.76 5.23 -5.40
C ILE A 157 8.95 5.49 -6.89
N GLY A 158 10.18 5.70 -7.30
CA GLY A 158 10.46 6.06 -8.67
C GLY A 158 11.79 5.57 -9.20
N ALA A 159 11.87 5.52 -10.52
CA ALA A 159 13.09 5.26 -11.26
C ALA A 159 13.12 6.05 -12.55
N ASP A 160 14.32 6.35 -13.00
CA ASP A 160 14.55 7.01 -14.29
C ASP A 160 14.56 5.99 -15.46
N GLY A 161 13.92 4.84 -15.25
CA GLY A 161 13.82 3.74 -16.21
C GLY A 161 12.61 2.85 -15.99
N GLY A 162 12.58 1.71 -16.68
CA GLY A 162 11.47 0.75 -16.64
C GLY A 162 11.52 -0.21 -15.44
N ASP A 163 10.41 -0.94 -15.25
CA ASP A 163 10.25 -2.00 -14.24
C ASP A 163 10.51 -1.53 -12.80
N THR A 164 10.17 -0.29 -12.47
CA THR A 164 10.49 0.38 -11.20
C THR A 164 10.11 -0.43 -9.96
N VAL A 165 8.87 -0.95 -9.92
CA VAL A 165 8.37 -1.81 -8.83
C VAL A 165 8.09 -3.19 -9.39
N SER A 166 9.00 -4.12 -9.12
CA SER A 166 9.02 -5.49 -9.65
C SER A 166 8.89 -6.53 -8.55
N LEU A 167 7.67 -6.73 -8.06
CA LEU A 167 7.36 -7.72 -7.05
C LEU A 167 6.86 -9.02 -7.72
N TRP A 168 7.73 -10.04 -7.80
CA TRP A 168 7.58 -11.14 -8.76
C TRP A 168 7.32 -12.53 -8.17
N ASN A 169 6.79 -12.63 -6.97
CA ASN A 169 6.33 -13.91 -6.44
C ASN A 169 5.03 -14.34 -7.12
N ARG A 170 5.16 -15.17 -8.16
CA ARG A 170 4.02 -15.66 -8.97
C ARG A 170 3.07 -16.57 -8.20
N SER A 171 3.55 -17.27 -7.18
CA SER A 171 2.78 -18.31 -6.51
C SER A 171 1.90 -17.75 -5.41
N ASP A 172 2.47 -16.92 -4.53
CA ASP A 172 1.85 -16.49 -3.29
C ASP A 172 2.05 -14.99 -2.98
N GLY A 173 2.56 -14.21 -3.96
CA GLY A 173 2.76 -12.77 -3.80
C GLY A 173 1.46 -12.02 -3.54
N MET A 174 1.40 -11.29 -2.44
CA MET A 174 0.31 -10.40 -2.08
C MET A 174 0.88 -9.03 -1.77
N TYR A 175 0.43 -8.01 -2.50
CA TYR A 175 1.01 -6.66 -2.45
C TYR A 175 -0.08 -5.64 -2.23
N TYR A 176 0.10 -4.79 -1.21
CA TYR A 176 -0.82 -3.73 -0.87
C TYR A 176 -0.10 -2.39 -0.86
N HIS A 177 -0.58 -1.43 -1.64
CA HIS A 177 0.01 -0.10 -1.69
C HIS A 177 -1.06 0.97 -1.54
N ALA A 178 -0.82 1.95 -0.67
CA ALA A 178 -1.78 3.00 -0.39
C ALA A 178 -1.11 4.38 -0.24
N ASN A 179 -1.76 5.39 -0.81
CA ASN A 179 -1.32 6.78 -0.75
C ASN A 179 0.12 6.99 -1.26
N CYS A 180 0.48 6.25 -2.32
CA CYS A 180 1.82 6.30 -2.92
C CYS A 180 1.86 7.15 -4.18
N TYR A 181 3.04 7.65 -4.49
CA TYR A 181 3.39 8.18 -5.79
C TYR A 181 4.35 7.22 -6.50
N PHE A 182 3.98 6.79 -7.71
CA PHE A 182 4.78 5.91 -8.55
C PHE A 182 5.20 6.64 -9.81
N GLU A 183 6.48 6.60 -10.12
CA GLU A 183 7.03 7.24 -11.31
C GLU A 183 8.02 6.32 -12.01
N GLY A 184 7.98 6.29 -13.34
CA GLY A 184 8.92 5.48 -14.10
C GLY A 184 8.62 5.45 -15.60
N TRP A 185 9.28 4.51 -16.27
CA TRP A 185 9.17 4.32 -17.70
C TRP A 185 8.27 3.10 -17.99
N VAL A 186 8.65 2.21 -18.90
CA VAL A 186 7.83 1.05 -19.24
C VAL A 186 7.59 0.14 -18.02
N ASP A 187 6.33 -0.29 -17.83
CA ASP A 187 5.94 -1.27 -16.82
C ASP A 187 6.40 -0.92 -15.39
N TYR A 188 6.40 0.37 -15.05
CA TYR A 188 7.01 0.84 -13.80
C TYR A 188 6.29 0.36 -12.53
N VAL A 189 5.09 -0.22 -12.63
CA VAL A 189 4.49 -1.04 -11.57
C VAL A 189 4.06 -2.37 -12.18
N CYS A 190 4.84 -3.42 -11.90
CA CYS A 190 4.69 -4.72 -12.56
C CYS A 190 4.66 -5.90 -11.59
N PRO A 191 3.59 -6.05 -10.80
CA PRO A 191 3.45 -7.17 -9.88
C PRO A 191 3.16 -8.49 -10.60
N ARG A 192 3.68 -9.58 -10.04
CA ARG A 192 3.26 -10.95 -10.35
C ARG A 192 2.66 -11.54 -9.08
N GLY A 193 1.40 -11.94 -9.13
CA GLY A 193 0.62 -12.33 -7.95
C GLY A 193 -0.64 -11.50 -7.79
N TRP A 194 -1.09 -11.31 -6.57
CA TRP A 194 -2.20 -10.45 -6.22
C TRP A 194 -1.67 -9.06 -5.81
N CYS A 195 -2.24 -8.02 -6.37
CA CYS A 195 -1.88 -6.65 -6.02
C CYS A 195 -3.13 -5.79 -5.83
N TYR A 196 -3.15 -4.98 -4.79
CA TYR A 196 -4.18 -3.98 -4.54
C TYR A 196 -3.52 -2.63 -4.26
N ILE A 197 -3.83 -1.65 -5.12
CA ILE A 197 -3.34 -0.28 -4.98
C ILE A 197 -4.52 0.65 -4.79
N THR A 198 -4.43 1.56 -3.84
CA THR A 198 -5.47 2.56 -3.60
C THR A 198 -4.87 3.94 -3.32
N ASP A 199 -5.66 5.00 -3.60
CA ASP A 199 -5.31 6.37 -3.23
C ASP A 199 -3.96 6.85 -3.76
N SER A 200 -3.53 6.34 -4.91
CA SER A 200 -2.18 6.52 -5.40
C SER A 200 -2.13 7.36 -6.69
N ARG A 201 -0.97 7.88 -6.99
CA ARG A 201 -0.71 8.65 -8.20
C ARG A 201 0.39 7.98 -9.00
N PHE A 202 0.22 7.98 -10.33
CA PHE A 202 1.11 7.36 -11.28
C PHE A 202 1.58 8.41 -12.28
N PHE A 203 2.88 8.42 -12.61
CA PHE A 203 3.42 9.26 -13.67
C PHE A 203 4.35 8.46 -14.59
N GLY A 204 3.96 8.35 -15.85
CA GLY A 204 4.66 7.57 -16.86
C GLY A 204 5.44 8.42 -17.87
N HIS A 205 6.70 8.06 -18.11
CA HIS A 205 7.61 8.78 -19.04
C HIS A 205 7.72 8.16 -20.43
N ASN A 206 6.91 7.17 -20.79
CA ASN A 206 7.05 6.49 -22.07
C ASN A 206 5.73 6.21 -22.78
N LEU A 207 5.81 5.77 -24.04
CA LEU A 207 4.68 5.45 -24.91
C LEU A 207 4.39 3.94 -24.99
N SER A 208 4.87 3.13 -24.04
CA SER A 208 4.65 1.68 -24.04
C SER A 208 3.56 1.26 -23.06
N ALA A 209 3.83 1.25 -21.77
CA ALA A 209 2.81 0.95 -20.74
C ALA A 209 3.22 1.51 -19.39
N SER A 210 2.26 1.87 -18.56
CA SER A 210 2.47 2.32 -17.19
C SER A 210 2.51 1.14 -16.23
N ILE A 211 1.46 0.34 -16.21
CA ILE A 211 1.35 -0.84 -15.36
C ILE A 211 1.33 -2.13 -16.17
N TRP A 212 1.75 -3.21 -15.54
CA TRP A 212 1.82 -4.52 -16.17
C TRP A 212 1.45 -5.61 -15.17
N HIS A 213 0.62 -6.55 -15.61
CA HIS A 213 0.31 -7.75 -14.83
C HIS A 213 0.49 -8.96 -15.72
N ASP A 214 1.32 -9.90 -15.32
CA ASP A 214 1.67 -11.00 -16.20
C ASP A 214 1.36 -12.34 -15.57
N GLY A 215 0.40 -12.98 -16.13
CA GLY A 215 0.06 -14.37 -16.11
C GLY A 215 0.45 -15.09 -14.86
N SER A 216 -0.35 -15.03 -13.98
CA SER A 216 -0.18 -15.65 -12.71
C SER A 216 -0.26 -17.16 -12.79
N ALA A 217 0.35 -17.83 -11.84
CA ALA A 217 0.22 -19.26 -11.69
C ALA A 217 -1.22 -19.70 -11.32
N ARG A 218 -2.07 -18.76 -10.91
CA ARG A 218 -3.44 -19.04 -10.45
C ARG A 218 -4.45 -18.13 -11.14
N LYS A 219 -5.58 -18.69 -11.53
CA LYS A 219 -6.66 -17.97 -12.24
C LYS A 219 -7.22 -16.80 -11.41
N ASP A 220 -7.20 -16.88 -10.08
CA ASP A 220 -7.77 -15.89 -9.18
C ASP A 220 -6.82 -14.72 -8.85
N GLN A 221 -5.57 -14.75 -9.36
CA GLN A 221 -4.66 -13.61 -9.21
C GLN A 221 -5.16 -12.41 -10.00
N LYS A 222 -5.13 -11.25 -9.37
CA LYS A 222 -5.65 -10.02 -9.94
C LYS A 222 -4.84 -8.80 -9.51
N PHE A 223 -4.82 -7.81 -10.38
CA PHE A 223 -4.25 -6.49 -10.12
C PHE A 223 -5.39 -5.49 -10.02
N VAL A 224 -5.66 -5.01 -8.83
CA VAL A 224 -6.71 -4.04 -8.52
C VAL A 224 -6.09 -2.68 -8.27
N VAL A 225 -6.58 -1.65 -8.97
CA VAL A 225 -6.25 -0.25 -8.68
C VAL A 225 -7.55 0.51 -8.46
N ARG A 226 -7.65 1.17 -7.31
CA ARG A 226 -8.83 1.98 -6.97
C ARG A 226 -8.43 3.39 -6.62
N TYR A 227 -9.37 4.33 -6.86
CA TYR A 227 -9.27 5.71 -6.39
C TYR A 227 -7.92 6.36 -6.71
N SER A 228 -7.38 6.07 -7.85
CA SER A 228 -6.04 6.49 -8.21
C SER A 228 -6.03 7.39 -9.43
N PHE A 229 -4.99 8.20 -9.56
CA PHE A 229 -4.81 9.13 -10.65
C PHE A 229 -3.62 8.73 -11.50
N PHE A 230 -3.83 8.61 -12.80
CA PHE A 230 -2.80 8.31 -13.78
C PHE A 230 -2.49 9.52 -14.64
N ASP A 231 -1.23 9.89 -14.72
CA ASP A 231 -0.70 10.94 -15.58
C ASP A 231 0.61 10.48 -16.24
N GLY A 232 1.11 11.27 -17.15
CA GLY A 232 2.37 10.99 -17.82
C GLY A 232 2.64 11.94 -19.00
N VAL A 233 3.65 11.62 -19.78
CA VAL A 233 3.93 12.32 -21.03
C VAL A 233 2.75 12.18 -22.00
N PRO A 234 2.49 13.17 -22.88
CA PRO A 234 1.41 13.05 -23.85
C PRO A 234 1.48 11.77 -24.66
N GLY A 235 0.39 10.99 -24.66
CA GLY A 235 0.29 9.70 -25.33
C GLY A 235 0.73 8.50 -24.49
N PHE A 236 0.92 8.64 -23.17
CA PHE A 236 1.21 7.49 -22.31
C PHE A 236 0.05 6.47 -22.32
N PRO A 237 0.30 5.17 -22.50
CA PRO A 237 -0.74 4.14 -22.40
C PRO A 237 -0.87 3.60 -21.00
N LEU A 238 -2.07 3.08 -20.67
CA LEU A 238 -2.39 2.58 -19.33
C LEU A 238 -1.62 1.32 -18.98
N ALA A 239 -1.79 0.24 -19.73
CA ALA A 239 -1.33 -1.08 -19.30
C ALA A 239 -1.06 -2.03 -20.46
N ARG A 240 -0.28 -3.06 -20.16
CA ARG A 240 -0.07 -4.22 -21.05
C ARG A 240 0.14 -5.50 -20.26
N HIS A 241 0.10 -6.64 -20.96
CA HIS A 241 0.47 -7.96 -20.42
C HIS A 241 0.97 -8.88 -21.55
N HIS A 242 1.77 -9.88 -21.22
CA HIS A 242 2.25 -10.87 -22.19
C HIS A 242 1.55 -12.23 -22.05
N ARG A 243 1.05 -12.53 -20.85
CA ARG A 243 0.39 -13.77 -20.48
C ARG A 243 -1.00 -13.48 -19.92
N ASP A 244 -1.67 -14.51 -19.38
CA ASP A 244 -2.93 -14.31 -18.69
C ASP A 244 -2.79 -13.25 -17.61
N ALA A 245 -3.70 -12.29 -17.61
CA ALA A 245 -3.73 -11.17 -16.68
C ALA A 245 -5.15 -10.90 -16.25
N GLN A 246 -5.30 -10.25 -15.10
CA GLN A 246 -6.59 -9.83 -14.62
C GLN A 246 -6.47 -8.45 -13.97
N PHE A 247 -7.05 -7.44 -14.63
CA PHE A 247 -7.05 -6.05 -14.15
C PHE A 247 -8.44 -5.65 -13.67
N TYR A 248 -8.46 -4.95 -12.55
CA TYR A 248 -9.62 -4.25 -12.01
C TYR A 248 -9.24 -2.81 -11.76
N LEU A 249 -9.86 -1.88 -12.48
CA LEU A 249 -9.68 -0.45 -12.28
C LEU A 249 -11.02 0.15 -11.85
N LEU A 250 -11.07 0.67 -10.62
CA LEU A 250 -12.30 1.22 -10.05
C LEU A 250 -12.07 2.64 -9.55
N ASP A 251 -12.99 3.54 -9.85
CA ASP A 251 -12.94 4.93 -9.38
C ASP A 251 -11.62 5.64 -9.73
N CYS A 252 -11.01 5.28 -10.86
CA CYS A 252 -9.74 5.86 -11.31
C CYS A 252 -9.97 7.06 -12.22
N VAL A 253 -9.08 8.04 -12.13
CA VAL A 253 -9.08 9.20 -13.02
C VAL A 253 -7.80 9.20 -13.83
N PHE A 254 -7.94 9.43 -15.13
CA PHE A 254 -6.84 9.51 -16.08
C PHE A 254 -6.70 10.94 -16.60
N SER A 255 -5.46 11.41 -16.76
CA SER A 255 -5.21 12.74 -17.32
C SER A 255 -5.58 12.81 -18.82
N GLU A 256 -5.71 14.02 -19.33
CA GLU A 256 -5.92 14.27 -20.76
C GLU A 256 -4.77 13.76 -21.66
N HIS A 257 -3.59 13.51 -21.07
CA HIS A 257 -2.41 13.01 -21.78
C HIS A 257 -2.50 11.51 -22.11
N MET A 258 -3.44 10.77 -21.51
CA MET A 258 -3.57 9.33 -21.74
C MET A 258 -3.92 9.01 -23.19
N ALA A 259 -3.24 8.04 -23.77
CA ALA A 259 -3.52 7.53 -25.11
C ALA A 259 -4.87 6.82 -25.19
N ASP A 260 -5.57 6.97 -26.32
CA ASP A 260 -6.72 6.10 -26.67
C ASP A 260 -6.22 4.71 -27.07
N ARG A 261 -5.82 3.95 -26.06
CA ARG A 261 -5.28 2.61 -26.23
C ARG A 261 -5.74 1.70 -25.07
N PRO A 262 -6.64 0.75 -25.33
CA PRO A 262 -7.02 -0.25 -24.33
C PRO A 262 -5.82 -1.02 -23.78
N ILE A 263 -6.00 -1.68 -22.65
CA ILE A 263 -5.03 -2.65 -22.13
C ILE A 263 -4.75 -3.68 -23.22
N TYR A 264 -3.50 -3.93 -23.54
CA TYR A 264 -3.11 -4.74 -24.71
C TYR A 264 -2.07 -5.80 -24.39
N SER A 265 -1.99 -6.81 -25.25
CA SER A 265 -0.89 -7.75 -25.26
C SER A 265 0.00 -7.51 -26.49
N PRO A 266 1.27 -7.18 -26.31
CA PRO A 266 2.20 -7.13 -27.42
C PRO A 266 2.36 -8.54 -27.98
N ARG A 267 1.96 -8.75 -29.23
CA ARG A 267 2.11 -10.04 -29.90
C ARG A 267 3.58 -10.37 -30.08
N SER A 268 4.03 -11.45 -29.48
CA SER A 268 5.33 -12.05 -29.73
C SER A 268 5.16 -13.32 -30.54
N PRO A 269 6.07 -13.63 -31.51
CA PRO A 269 6.08 -14.92 -32.21
C PRO A 269 6.18 -16.13 -31.26
N ASN A 270 6.71 -15.93 -30.05
CA ASN A 270 6.89 -16.93 -29.01
C ASN A 270 5.89 -16.74 -27.85
N ALA A 271 4.76 -16.08 -28.10
CA ALA A 271 3.75 -15.84 -27.06
C ALA A 271 3.21 -17.17 -26.52
N VAL A 272 3.23 -17.33 -25.21
CA VAL A 272 2.56 -18.44 -24.54
C VAL A 272 1.05 -18.23 -24.71
N PRO A 273 0.29 -19.24 -25.17
CA PRO A 273 -1.15 -19.12 -25.28
C PRO A 273 -1.79 -18.79 -23.94
N TRP A 274 -2.80 -17.92 -23.94
CA TRP A 274 -3.58 -17.63 -22.75
C TRP A 274 -4.44 -18.83 -22.37
N VAL A 275 -4.48 -19.12 -21.07
CA VAL A 275 -5.29 -20.20 -20.51
C VAL A 275 -6.66 -19.68 -20.08
N TRP A 276 -6.71 -18.43 -19.57
CA TRP A 276 -7.93 -17.86 -18.98
C TRP A 276 -8.48 -16.65 -19.76
N GLY A 277 -7.80 -16.21 -20.80
CA GLY A 277 -8.24 -15.10 -21.66
C GLY A 277 -7.98 -13.70 -21.06
N GLU A 278 -8.52 -12.71 -21.76
CA GLU A 278 -8.44 -11.30 -21.33
C GLU A 278 -9.51 -11.01 -20.27
N ARG A 279 -9.08 -10.42 -19.16
CA ARG A 279 -9.93 -10.09 -18.02
C ARG A 279 -9.59 -8.69 -17.54
N HIS A 280 -10.21 -7.70 -18.21
CA HIS A 280 -10.01 -6.28 -17.96
C HIS A 280 -11.35 -5.69 -17.53
N TYR A 281 -11.46 -5.27 -16.27
CA TYR A 281 -12.69 -4.77 -15.68
C TYR A 281 -12.52 -3.33 -15.22
N PHE A 282 -13.49 -2.52 -15.59
CA PHE A 282 -13.55 -1.10 -15.25
C PHE A 282 -14.86 -0.80 -14.52
N TYR A 283 -14.82 0.13 -13.59
CA TYR A 283 -16.00 0.68 -12.93
C TYR A 283 -15.73 2.14 -12.56
N ASN A 284 -16.64 3.05 -12.95
CA ASN A 284 -16.56 4.47 -12.63
C ASN A 284 -15.18 5.09 -12.91
N CYS A 285 -14.60 4.76 -14.05
CA CYS A 285 -13.29 5.27 -14.49
C CYS A 285 -13.48 6.40 -15.49
N HIS A 286 -12.80 7.54 -15.28
CA HIS A 286 -13.00 8.73 -16.10
C HIS A 286 -11.67 9.33 -16.55
N ARG A 287 -11.69 9.95 -17.74
CA ARG A 287 -10.56 10.70 -18.30
C ARG A 287 -10.90 12.19 -18.37
N ILE A 288 -9.96 13.02 -17.97
CA ILE A 288 -10.06 14.48 -18.16
C ILE A 288 -10.10 14.76 -19.67
N GLY A 289 -11.12 15.52 -20.11
CA GLY A 289 -11.35 15.82 -21.53
C GLY A 289 -12.21 14.81 -22.29
N GLY A 290 -12.81 13.82 -21.60
CA GLY A 290 -13.75 12.85 -22.12
C GLY A 290 -13.25 11.42 -22.10
N ASP A 291 -14.19 10.51 -21.86
CA ASP A 291 -13.91 9.08 -21.70
C ASP A 291 -13.72 8.39 -23.05
N PHE A 292 -12.87 7.40 -23.09
CA PHE A 292 -12.72 6.53 -24.24
C PHE A 292 -13.78 5.42 -24.23
N PRO A 293 -14.23 4.92 -25.40
CA PRO A 293 -15.29 3.90 -25.48
C PRO A 293 -14.99 2.59 -24.76
N TRP A 294 -13.71 2.28 -24.51
CA TRP A 294 -13.29 1.08 -23.81
C TRP A 294 -13.28 1.20 -22.27
N PHE A 295 -13.64 2.36 -21.70
CA PHE A 295 -13.92 2.53 -20.27
C PHE A 295 -15.32 2.00 -19.91
N ALA A 296 -15.69 0.85 -20.43
CA ALA A 296 -16.98 0.26 -20.16
C ALA A 296 -17.08 -0.16 -18.68
N ASP A 297 -18.19 0.20 -18.03
CA ASP A 297 -18.52 -0.28 -16.69
C ASP A 297 -18.94 -1.75 -16.73
N ASN A 298 -17.93 -2.63 -16.85
CA ASN A 298 -18.13 -4.06 -17.05
C ASN A 298 -17.79 -4.92 -15.83
N LEU A 299 -17.69 -4.34 -14.64
CA LEU A 299 -17.36 -5.05 -13.41
C LEU A 299 -18.28 -6.25 -13.15
N ALA A 300 -19.57 -6.11 -13.46
CA ALA A 300 -20.54 -7.19 -13.31
C ALA A 300 -20.28 -8.41 -14.20
N SER A 301 -19.42 -8.28 -15.22
CA SER A 301 -18.99 -9.40 -16.06
C SER A 301 -17.83 -10.21 -15.50
N ALA A 302 -17.24 -9.78 -14.40
CA ALA A 302 -16.16 -10.49 -13.73
C ALA A 302 -16.64 -11.79 -13.07
N ASP A 303 -15.73 -12.74 -12.89
CA ASP A 303 -16.02 -13.99 -12.19
C ASP A 303 -16.62 -13.72 -10.79
N GLY A 304 -17.81 -14.22 -10.51
CA GLY A 304 -18.54 -13.98 -9.27
C GLY A 304 -19.28 -12.63 -9.21
N SER A 305 -19.27 -11.85 -10.28
CA SER A 305 -20.01 -10.58 -10.42
C SER A 305 -19.94 -9.69 -9.18
N PRO A 306 -18.75 -9.29 -8.73
CA PRO A 306 -18.62 -8.47 -7.52
C PRO A 306 -19.25 -7.09 -7.75
N THR A 307 -19.85 -6.53 -6.69
CA THR A 307 -20.15 -5.10 -6.65
C THR A 307 -18.89 -4.31 -6.30
N GLU A 308 -18.90 -3.00 -6.57
CA GLU A 308 -17.76 -2.13 -6.27
C GLU A 308 -17.35 -2.19 -4.78
N ASP A 309 -18.32 -2.23 -3.86
CA ASP A 309 -18.06 -2.34 -2.42
C ASP A 309 -17.41 -3.66 -2.01
N GLN A 310 -17.61 -4.71 -2.77
CA GLN A 310 -17.01 -6.02 -2.53
C GLN A 310 -15.53 -6.07 -2.96
N VAL A 311 -15.12 -5.22 -3.92
CA VAL A 311 -13.74 -5.19 -4.42
C VAL A 311 -12.83 -4.48 -3.42
N THR A 312 -12.53 -5.13 -2.31
CA THR A 312 -11.66 -4.68 -1.23
C THR A 312 -10.28 -5.33 -1.32
N ALA A 313 -9.33 -4.87 -0.49
CA ALA A 313 -8.03 -5.53 -0.36
C ALA A 313 -8.21 -7.00 0.09
N ALA A 314 -9.03 -7.25 1.10
CA ALA A 314 -9.32 -8.61 1.58
C ALA A 314 -9.91 -9.50 0.48
N TRP A 315 -10.86 -9.00 -0.30
CA TRP A 315 -11.42 -9.72 -1.46
C TRP A 315 -10.33 -9.99 -2.51
N THR A 316 -9.51 -9.00 -2.81
CA THR A 316 -8.41 -9.14 -3.78
C THR A 316 -7.49 -10.29 -3.40
N PHE A 317 -7.18 -10.45 -2.13
CA PHE A 317 -6.32 -11.52 -1.61
C PHE A 317 -7.08 -12.81 -1.27
N GLY A 318 -8.36 -12.94 -1.66
CA GLY A 318 -9.18 -14.13 -1.43
C GLY A 318 -9.41 -14.43 0.06
N GLY A 319 -9.50 -13.41 0.90
CA GLY A 319 -9.68 -13.53 2.36
C GLY A 319 -8.45 -14.04 3.13
N ARG A 320 -7.32 -14.30 2.45
CA ARG A 320 -6.08 -14.82 3.08
C ARG A 320 -5.30 -13.75 3.83
N TRP A 321 -5.56 -12.49 3.55
CA TRP A 321 -4.92 -11.34 4.17
C TRP A 321 -5.82 -10.11 4.07
N ASP A 322 -5.92 -9.35 5.16
CA ASP A 322 -6.63 -8.07 5.22
C ASP A 322 -5.68 -6.98 5.73
N PRO A 323 -4.84 -6.39 4.86
CA PRO A 323 -3.86 -5.40 5.27
C PRO A 323 -4.50 -4.18 5.92
N GLU A 324 -5.72 -3.81 5.56
CA GLU A 324 -6.40 -2.63 6.12
C GLU A 324 -6.79 -2.83 7.59
N LYS A 325 -6.97 -4.08 8.02
CA LYS A 325 -7.18 -4.43 9.44
C LYS A 325 -5.89 -4.77 10.18
N GLU A 326 -4.96 -5.45 9.50
CA GLU A 326 -3.78 -6.06 10.14
C GLU A 326 -2.56 -5.12 10.17
N MET A 327 -2.54 -4.11 9.29
CA MET A 327 -1.40 -3.19 9.14
C MET A 327 -1.08 -2.48 10.47
N PRO A 328 0.19 -2.46 10.90
CA PRO A 328 0.60 -1.76 12.09
C PRO A 328 0.51 -0.24 11.91
N SER A 329 0.18 0.47 12.99
CA SER A 329 0.20 1.93 13.04
C SER A 329 1.67 2.40 13.11
N VAL A 330 2.18 2.93 12.02
CA VAL A 330 3.59 3.37 11.90
C VAL A 330 3.74 4.83 11.49
N LEU A 331 2.67 5.46 10.97
CA LEU A 331 2.71 6.85 10.52
C LEU A 331 2.78 7.83 11.69
N PRO A 332 3.33 9.02 11.49
CA PRO A 332 3.45 10.03 12.55
C PRO A 332 2.12 10.69 12.92
N GLN A 333 1.09 10.55 12.08
CA GLN A 333 -0.24 11.14 12.29
C GLN A 333 -1.33 10.19 11.77
N VAL A 334 -2.56 10.43 12.21
CA VAL A 334 -3.75 9.72 11.71
C VAL A 334 -3.90 9.82 10.19
N ALA A 335 -4.26 8.72 9.54
CA ALA A 335 -4.35 8.63 8.09
C ALA A 335 -5.45 7.67 7.63
N MET A 336 -5.59 7.51 6.31
CA MET A 336 -6.45 6.54 5.66
C MET A 336 -7.92 6.58 6.13
N PRO A 337 -8.60 7.73 5.93
CA PRO A 337 -10.01 7.85 6.31
C PRO A 337 -10.89 6.94 5.43
N SER A 338 -11.85 6.27 6.05
CA SER A 338 -12.95 5.58 5.36
C SER A 338 -14.26 5.98 6.02
N PRO A 339 -15.27 6.51 5.30
CA PRO A 339 -15.24 6.87 3.89
C PRO A 339 -14.10 7.81 3.55
N ARG A 340 -13.61 7.69 2.30
CA ARG A 340 -12.47 8.50 1.84
C ARG A 340 -12.78 9.98 1.86
N ASN A 341 -11.75 10.78 2.07
CA ASN A 341 -11.91 12.22 1.98
C ASN A 341 -12.37 12.64 0.59
N GLY A 342 -13.52 13.33 0.53
CA GLY A 342 -14.14 13.78 -0.71
C GLY A 342 -15.07 12.76 -1.39
N SER A 343 -15.32 11.57 -0.80
CA SER A 343 -16.26 10.58 -1.37
C SER A 343 -17.68 11.16 -1.56
N TYR A 344 -18.35 10.67 -2.60
CA TYR A 344 -19.74 10.91 -2.92
C TYR A 344 -20.53 9.61 -2.84
N ASP A 345 -21.87 9.71 -2.82
CA ASP A 345 -22.80 8.58 -2.85
C ASP A 345 -22.60 7.56 -1.72
N VAL A 346 -22.08 8.03 -0.57
CA VAL A 346 -21.90 7.20 0.61
C VAL A 346 -23.28 6.78 1.13
N PRO A 347 -23.54 5.49 1.38
CA PRO A 347 -24.83 5.03 1.92
C PRO A 347 -25.25 5.80 3.16
N THR A 348 -26.54 5.96 3.37
CA THR A 348 -27.08 6.65 4.55
C THR A 348 -27.20 5.76 5.78
N ASP A 349 -27.10 4.46 5.61
CA ASP A 349 -27.17 3.48 6.69
C ASP A 349 -25.95 2.56 6.70
N GLY A 350 -25.57 2.05 7.86
CA GLY A 350 -24.46 1.13 8.04
C GLY A 350 -23.05 1.76 7.89
N VAL A 351 -22.95 3.07 7.72
CA VAL A 351 -21.66 3.76 7.57
C VAL A 351 -20.77 3.50 8.78
N MET A 352 -19.51 3.20 8.49
CA MET A 352 -18.47 3.05 9.48
C MET A 352 -17.31 3.98 9.15
N LEU A 353 -17.06 4.95 10.02
CA LEU A 353 -15.86 5.76 9.96
C LEU A 353 -14.69 4.92 10.43
N ARG A 354 -13.63 4.82 9.61
CA ARG A 354 -12.39 4.10 9.95
C ARG A 354 -11.19 4.98 9.66
N TRP A 355 -10.13 4.74 10.40
CA TRP A 355 -8.84 5.44 10.22
C TRP A 355 -7.69 4.55 10.63
N LEU A 356 -6.51 4.86 10.12
CA LEU A 356 -5.25 4.30 10.62
C LEU A 356 -4.69 5.26 11.68
N PRO A 357 -4.62 4.86 12.95
CA PRO A 357 -4.03 5.68 14.00
C PRO A 357 -2.55 5.94 13.77
N SER A 358 -2.04 7.05 14.31
CA SER A 358 -0.59 7.25 14.39
C SER A 358 0.08 6.21 15.29
N ARG A 359 1.40 6.09 15.14
CA ARG A 359 2.19 5.06 15.85
C ARG A 359 2.15 5.18 17.38
N ASN A 360 1.91 6.40 17.88
CA ASN A 360 1.91 6.68 19.32
C ASN A 360 0.50 6.96 19.89
N ALA A 361 -0.56 6.72 19.11
CA ALA A 361 -1.92 6.96 19.54
C ALA A 361 -2.33 5.96 20.64
N GLU A 362 -2.70 6.48 21.78
CA GLU A 362 -3.27 5.71 22.90
C GLU A 362 -4.80 5.66 22.80
N ALA A 363 -5.41 6.75 22.33
CA ALA A 363 -6.83 6.85 22.07
C ALA A 363 -7.12 7.90 21.00
N SER A 364 -8.28 7.79 20.38
CA SER A 364 -8.77 8.66 19.33
C SER A 364 -9.99 9.46 19.79
N LEU A 365 -9.93 10.79 19.71
CA LEU A 365 -11.04 11.70 19.92
C LEU A 365 -11.71 11.95 18.57
N VAL A 366 -12.89 11.37 18.35
CA VAL A 366 -13.57 11.47 17.06
C VAL A 366 -14.57 12.62 17.09
N TYR A 367 -14.55 13.42 16.03
CA TYR A 367 -15.48 14.51 15.78
C TYR A 367 -16.24 14.22 14.48
N PHE A 368 -17.56 14.42 14.48
CA PHE A 368 -18.40 14.11 13.33
C PHE A 368 -19.63 15.03 13.26
N GLY A 369 -20.05 15.41 12.05
CA GLY A 369 -21.29 16.17 11.84
C GLY A 369 -21.35 16.87 10.46
N PRO A 370 -22.48 17.53 10.14
CA PRO A 370 -22.68 18.19 8.86
C PRO A 370 -21.99 19.57 8.74
N GLN A 371 -21.33 20.01 9.79
CA GLN A 371 -20.63 21.30 9.83
C GLN A 371 -19.13 21.11 9.62
N ILE A 372 -18.48 22.08 8.95
CA ILE A 372 -17.03 22.08 8.69
C ILE A 372 -16.18 21.96 9.97
N HIS A 373 -16.74 22.40 11.10
CA HIS A 373 -16.18 22.19 12.44
C HIS A 373 -17.01 21.11 13.12
N PRO A 374 -16.69 19.81 12.89
CA PRO A 374 -17.50 18.72 13.40
C PRO A 374 -17.50 18.68 14.94
N GLN A 375 -18.63 18.25 15.50
CA GLN A 375 -18.80 18.15 16.95
C GLN A 375 -18.16 16.86 17.49
N TYR A 376 -17.77 16.89 18.75
CA TYR A 376 -17.23 15.71 19.42
C TYR A 376 -18.26 14.58 19.46
N ALA A 377 -17.87 13.42 18.94
CA ALA A 377 -18.70 12.21 18.81
C ALA A 377 -18.26 11.06 19.71
N GLY A 378 -17.14 11.20 20.43
CA GLY A 378 -16.70 10.25 21.44
C GLY A 378 -15.23 9.87 21.34
N THR A 379 -14.74 9.19 22.40
CA THR A 379 -13.39 8.63 22.46
C THR A 379 -13.43 7.15 22.07
N ARG A 380 -12.39 6.70 21.36
CA ARG A 380 -12.19 5.31 20.93
C ARG A 380 -10.78 4.84 21.23
N SER A 381 -10.67 3.60 21.71
CA SER A 381 -9.40 2.87 21.79
C SER A 381 -9.10 2.10 20.48
N GLY A 382 -10.11 1.91 19.64
CA GLY A 382 -10.00 1.30 18.33
C GLY A 382 -9.93 2.35 17.22
N ARG A 383 -9.98 1.87 15.99
CA ARG A 383 -9.83 2.66 14.77
C ARG A 383 -11.13 2.82 13.97
N GLU A 384 -12.28 2.76 14.64
CA GLU A 384 -13.58 2.88 13.98
C GLU A 384 -14.66 3.53 14.86
N LEU A 385 -15.65 4.17 14.21
CA LEU A 385 -16.85 4.73 14.82
C LEU A 385 -18.04 4.56 13.88
N ARG A 386 -19.20 4.14 14.43
CA ARG A 386 -20.47 4.12 13.70
C ARG A 386 -21.28 5.37 14.05
N PRO A 387 -21.49 6.30 13.09
CA PRO A 387 -22.23 7.53 13.35
C PRO A 387 -23.76 7.34 13.43
N GLY A 388 -24.26 6.15 13.11
CA GLY A 388 -25.69 5.88 12.98
C GLY A 388 -26.23 6.22 11.59
N LYS A 389 -27.56 6.35 11.48
CA LYS A 389 -28.22 6.69 10.23
C LYS A 389 -27.99 8.15 9.85
N LEU A 390 -27.62 8.38 8.60
CA LEU A 390 -27.29 9.70 8.05
C LEU A 390 -28.44 10.26 7.21
N ASN A 391 -28.43 11.57 7.00
CA ASN A 391 -29.35 12.23 6.08
C ASN A 391 -28.87 12.08 4.64
N ARG A 392 -29.78 11.97 3.68
CA ARG A 392 -29.47 11.96 2.25
C ARG A 392 -28.96 13.33 1.78
N ARG A 393 -28.21 13.36 0.69
CA ARG A 393 -27.67 14.57 0.03
C ARG A 393 -26.97 15.52 0.99
N THR A 394 -26.31 14.96 2.01
CA THR A 394 -25.70 15.75 3.07
C THR A 394 -24.20 15.55 3.09
N ARG A 395 -23.46 16.68 3.09
CA ARG A 395 -22.02 16.63 3.30
C ARG A 395 -21.74 16.54 4.80
N TYR A 396 -21.02 15.50 5.19
CA TYR A 396 -20.55 15.30 6.56
C TYR A 396 -19.05 15.57 6.62
N PHE A 397 -18.61 16.17 7.71
CA PHE A 397 -17.21 16.40 8.05
C PHE A 397 -16.85 15.59 9.29
N TRP A 398 -15.63 15.13 9.33
CA TRP A 398 -15.14 14.41 10.48
C TRP A 398 -13.63 14.58 10.64
N ARG A 399 -13.16 14.40 11.86
CA ARG A 399 -11.76 14.52 12.26
C ARG A 399 -11.48 13.56 13.39
N VAL A 400 -10.25 13.08 13.44
CA VAL A 400 -9.75 12.27 14.55
C VAL A 400 -8.55 12.99 15.13
N ASP A 401 -8.64 13.40 16.38
CA ASP A 401 -7.52 13.87 17.15
C ASP A 401 -7.02 12.72 18.04
N GLU A 402 -5.74 12.60 18.26
CA GLU A 402 -5.14 11.44 18.92
C GLU A 402 -4.46 11.85 20.24
N ILE A 403 -4.75 11.10 21.29
CA ILE A 403 -4.08 11.24 22.58
C ILE A 403 -2.75 10.48 22.48
N THR A 404 -1.64 11.15 22.76
CA THR A 404 -0.28 10.60 22.72
C THR A 404 0.45 11.00 24.00
N GLY A 405 0.35 10.17 25.06
CA GLY A 405 0.83 10.54 26.39
C GLY A 405 0.05 11.73 26.97
N SER A 406 0.73 12.83 27.28
CA SER A 406 0.10 14.05 27.80
C SER A 406 -0.45 14.99 26.72
N ASP A 407 -0.18 14.73 25.45
CA ASP A 407 -0.50 15.61 24.34
C ASP A 407 -1.69 15.12 23.53
N THR A 408 -2.30 16.07 22.80
CA THR A 408 -3.32 15.76 21.81
C THR A 408 -2.84 16.19 20.43
N LEU A 409 -2.62 15.23 19.55
CA LEU A 409 -2.25 15.49 18.14
C LEU A 409 -3.53 15.69 17.33
N ARG A 410 -3.72 16.89 16.82
CA ARG A 410 -4.88 17.22 15.99
C ARG A 410 -4.73 16.65 14.60
N GLY A 411 -5.74 15.88 14.14
CA GLY A 411 -5.80 15.34 12.79
C GLY A 411 -6.38 16.29 11.75
N PRO A 412 -6.29 15.92 10.46
CA PRO A 412 -6.93 16.64 9.37
C PRO A 412 -8.46 16.51 9.43
N VAL A 413 -9.16 17.48 8.84
CA VAL A 413 -10.61 17.39 8.64
C VAL A 413 -10.87 16.71 7.30
N TRP A 414 -11.60 15.61 7.33
CA TRP A 414 -12.08 14.88 6.16
C TRP A 414 -13.56 15.12 5.94
N HIS A 415 -14.06 14.88 4.74
CA HIS A 415 -15.48 14.98 4.43
C HIS A 415 -15.91 13.93 3.41
N PHE A 416 -17.21 13.65 3.39
CA PHE A 416 -17.89 12.88 2.36
C PHE A 416 -19.32 13.39 2.17
N THR A 417 -19.97 13.01 1.06
CA THR A 417 -21.36 13.35 0.77
C THR A 417 -22.15 12.06 0.65
N THR A 418 -23.33 12.02 1.28
CA THR A 418 -24.21 10.85 1.22
C THR A 418 -24.98 10.79 -0.09
N GLU A 419 -25.45 9.57 -0.41
CA GLU A 419 -26.32 9.24 -1.53
C GLU A 419 -27.57 10.13 -1.63
N ASP A 420 -28.16 10.11 -2.82
CA ASP A 420 -29.39 10.84 -3.15
C ASP A 420 -30.64 10.28 -2.48
#